data_cb903ffdb0aa3a1400e375307704af60
#
_entry.id   cb903ffdb0aa3a1400e375307704af60
#
_cell.length_a   1.000
_cell.length_b   1.000
_cell.length_c   1.000
_cell.angle_alpha   90.00
_cell.angle_beta   90.00
_cell.angle_gamma   90.00
#
_symmetry.space_group_name_H-M   'P 1'
#
loop_
_entity.id
_entity.type
_entity.pdbx_description
1 polymer ?
#
loop_
_entity_poly.entity_id
_entity_poly.type
_entity_poly.pdbx_seq_one_letter_code
_entity_poly.pdbx_strand_id
1 'polypeptide(L)'
;PLKNKNIVFLGSSVTYGASSMGVSFADYLGAMNDCNIIKEAVSGTTLVDEGIDSYISRLNKIDTQNADIFVCQLSTNDATQKKPLGEINNSENINDFDTKTVAGAIEYIIAYAKDKWDCPVVFYTNPKYDSENYQAMVDLLLEIQKKWNIEIIDMWNDVDFNNITDEQKSLYMADSIHPTQAGYVEWWTPVFENKLKEVIKNESN
;
A
#
# COMPACT_ATOMS: atom_id res chain seq x y z
N PRO A 1 -3.15 -18.95 -9.29
CA PRO A 1 -2.21 -18.74 -8.17
C PRO A 1 -2.83 -18.00 -6.99
N LEU A 2 -3.72 -17.01 -7.24
CA LEU A 2 -4.34 -16.25 -6.15
C LEU A 2 -5.65 -16.86 -5.64
N LYS A 3 -6.21 -17.83 -6.35
CA LYS A 3 -7.48 -18.46 -5.97
C LYS A 3 -7.44 -18.96 -4.52
N ASN A 4 -8.46 -18.60 -3.75
CA ASN A 4 -8.63 -18.99 -2.35
C ASN A 4 -7.56 -18.41 -1.40
N LYS A 5 -6.67 -17.53 -1.88
CA LYS A 5 -5.69 -16.85 -1.02
C LYS A 5 -6.36 -15.73 -0.23
N ASN A 6 -5.85 -15.51 0.98
CA ASN A 6 -6.31 -14.43 1.86
C ASN A 6 -5.34 -13.26 1.74
N ILE A 7 -5.83 -12.10 1.30
CA ILE A 7 -5.01 -10.91 1.10
C ILE A 7 -5.56 -9.78 1.97
N VAL A 8 -4.72 -9.26 2.85
CA VAL A 8 -5.06 -8.13 3.70
C VAL A 8 -4.52 -6.85 3.08
N PHE A 9 -5.38 -5.84 2.91
CA PHE A 9 -5.01 -4.53 2.40
C PHE A 9 -5.19 -3.49 3.50
N LEU A 10 -4.17 -2.69 3.73
CA LEU A 10 -4.21 -1.58 4.68
C LEU A 10 -3.91 -0.28 3.93
N GLY A 11 -4.78 0.72 4.09
CA GLY A 11 -4.59 1.97 3.38
C GLY A 11 -5.56 3.08 3.75
N SER A 12 -5.61 4.09 2.89
CA SER A 12 -6.49 5.23 3.03
C SER A 12 -7.43 5.36 1.82
N SER A 13 -7.74 6.57 1.37
CA SER A 13 -8.74 6.81 0.32
C SER A 13 -8.46 6.06 -0.99
N VAL A 14 -7.19 5.93 -1.36
CA VAL A 14 -6.83 5.27 -2.63
C VAL A 14 -7.07 3.75 -2.54
N THR A 15 -6.76 3.14 -1.41
CA THR A 15 -7.06 1.73 -1.17
C THR A 15 -8.57 1.50 -0.99
N TYR A 16 -9.26 2.45 -0.38
CA TYR A 16 -10.71 2.40 -0.20
C TYR A 16 -11.47 2.48 -1.53
N GLY A 17 -11.04 3.34 -2.44
CA GLY A 17 -11.73 3.63 -3.69
C GLY A 17 -12.61 4.87 -3.60
N ALA A 18 -12.13 5.94 -2.96
CA ALA A 18 -12.94 7.13 -2.65
C ALA A 18 -13.57 7.78 -3.88
N SER A 19 -12.89 7.78 -5.02
CA SER A 19 -13.40 8.34 -6.28
C SER A 19 -13.97 7.27 -7.21
N SER A 20 -14.27 6.08 -6.67
CA SER A 20 -14.82 4.93 -7.38
C SER A 20 -15.90 4.25 -6.54
N MET A 21 -16.68 5.03 -5.78
CA MET A 21 -17.80 4.58 -4.97
C MET A 21 -17.43 3.48 -3.97
N GLY A 22 -16.20 3.52 -3.44
CA GLY A 22 -15.73 2.54 -2.46
C GLY A 22 -15.30 1.21 -3.06
N VAL A 23 -15.07 1.15 -4.37
CA VAL A 23 -14.62 -0.06 -5.08
C VAL A 23 -13.25 0.22 -5.69
N SER A 24 -12.21 -0.38 -5.15
CA SER A 24 -10.83 -0.16 -5.59
C SER A 24 -10.24 -1.36 -6.31
N PHE A 25 -8.97 -1.24 -6.67
CA PHE A 25 -8.19 -2.36 -7.25
C PHE A 25 -8.25 -3.62 -6.38
N ALA A 26 -8.33 -3.45 -5.05
CA ALA A 26 -8.41 -4.59 -4.13
C ALA A 26 -9.68 -5.41 -4.37
N ASP A 27 -10.80 -4.73 -4.57
CA ASP A 27 -12.09 -5.38 -4.82
C ASP A 27 -12.10 -6.08 -6.18
N TYR A 28 -11.58 -5.43 -7.22
CA TYR A 28 -11.49 -6.04 -8.55
C TYR A 28 -10.54 -7.22 -8.57
N LEU A 29 -9.40 -7.11 -7.88
CA LEU A 29 -8.45 -8.22 -7.76
C LEU A 29 -9.12 -9.44 -7.13
N GLY A 30 -9.87 -9.22 -6.04
CA GLY A 30 -10.59 -10.29 -5.36
C GLY A 30 -11.61 -10.97 -6.25
N ALA A 31 -12.42 -10.19 -6.96
CA ALA A 31 -13.46 -10.71 -7.84
C ALA A 31 -12.88 -11.44 -9.05
N MET A 32 -11.84 -10.88 -9.66
CA MET A 32 -11.25 -11.42 -10.88
C MET A 32 -10.42 -12.69 -10.64
N ASN A 33 -9.90 -12.88 -9.44
CA ASN A 33 -9.01 -13.98 -9.10
C ASN A 33 -9.60 -14.98 -8.11
N ASP A 34 -10.83 -14.78 -7.70
CA ASP A 34 -11.53 -15.65 -6.74
C ASP A 34 -10.71 -15.81 -5.45
N CYS A 35 -10.13 -14.71 -4.97
CA CYS A 35 -9.40 -14.68 -3.70
C CYS A 35 -10.20 -13.90 -2.64
N ASN A 36 -9.88 -14.15 -1.39
CA ASN A 36 -10.51 -13.50 -0.25
C ASN A 36 -9.75 -12.22 0.10
N ILE A 37 -10.41 -11.10 0.12
CA ILE A 37 -9.77 -9.85 0.50
C ILE A 37 -10.33 -9.32 1.83
N ILE A 38 -9.45 -8.74 2.63
CA ILE A 38 -9.81 -7.94 3.79
C ILE A 38 -9.28 -6.53 3.51
N LYS A 39 -10.18 -5.60 3.26
CA LYS A 39 -9.80 -4.23 2.91
C LYS A 39 -10.02 -3.31 4.11
N GLU A 40 -8.92 -3.02 4.83
CA GLU A 40 -8.90 -2.10 5.95
C GLU A 40 -8.39 -0.74 5.44
N ALA A 41 -9.31 0.09 4.99
CA ALA A 41 -8.98 1.37 4.36
C ALA A 41 -9.96 2.46 4.80
N VAL A 42 -9.41 3.58 5.27
CA VAL A 42 -10.18 4.74 5.73
C VAL A 42 -9.59 6.01 5.13
N SER A 43 -10.42 6.77 4.42
CA SER A 43 -9.99 8.02 3.77
C SER A 43 -9.45 9.03 4.78
N GLY A 44 -8.41 9.76 4.40
CA GLY A 44 -7.83 10.83 5.21
C GLY A 44 -6.85 10.37 6.29
N THR A 45 -6.65 9.07 6.46
CA THR A 45 -5.78 8.54 7.51
C THR A 45 -4.31 8.50 7.11
N THR A 46 -3.43 8.43 8.11
CA THR A 46 -1.98 8.49 7.93
C THR A 46 -1.29 7.22 8.45
N LEU A 47 -0.10 6.95 7.88
CA LEU A 47 0.85 5.97 8.43
C LEU A 47 1.24 6.37 9.85
N VAL A 48 1.62 7.63 10.01
CA VAL A 48 1.99 8.19 11.31
C VAL A 48 0.84 8.00 12.29
N ASP A 49 1.17 7.48 13.48
CA ASP A 49 0.18 7.11 14.50
C ASP A 49 -0.32 8.32 15.27
N GLU A 50 -1.30 8.99 14.67
CA GLU A 50 -2.01 10.11 15.26
C GLU A 50 -3.50 9.87 15.21
N GLY A 51 -4.19 10.14 16.30
CA GLY A 51 -5.63 9.91 16.40
C GLY A 51 -5.99 8.43 16.50
N ILE A 52 -7.27 8.13 16.38
CA ILE A 52 -7.82 6.80 16.60
C ILE A 52 -7.89 5.95 15.32
N ASP A 53 -7.70 6.56 14.16
CA ASP A 53 -7.91 5.92 12.86
C ASP A 53 -6.63 5.78 12.05
N SER A 54 -5.45 5.95 12.65
CA SER A 54 -4.18 5.76 11.94
C SER A 54 -4.05 4.35 11.38
N TYR A 55 -3.15 4.17 10.42
CA TYR A 55 -2.84 2.83 9.90
C TYR A 55 -2.49 1.86 11.04
N ILE A 56 -1.65 2.31 11.96
CA ILE A 56 -1.19 1.48 13.09
C ILE A 56 -2.34 1.13 14.02
N SER A 57 -3.18 2.10 14.35
CA SER A 57 -4.35 1.88 15.19
C SER A 57 -5.27 0.82 14.60
N ARG A 58 -5.55 0.92 13.29
CA ARG A 58 -6.43 -0.04 12.60
C ARG A 58 -5.76 -1.39 12.37
N LEU A 59 -4.46 -1.41 12.09
CA LEU A 59 -3.68 -2.65 11.97
C LEU A 59 -3.80 -3.51 13.22
N ASN A 60 -3.69 -2.89 14.39
CA ASN A 60 -3.78 -3.59 15.67
C ASN A 60 -5.17 -4.15 15.96
N LYS A 61 -6.19 -3.71 15.23
CA LYS A 61 -7.58 -4.17 15.38
C LYS A 61 -7.99 -5.21 14.34
N ILE A 62 -7.14 -5.51 13.37
CA ILE A 62 -7.44 -6.56 12.39
C ILE A 62 -7.38 -7.90 13.10
N ASP A 63 -8.52 -8.60 13.18
CA ASP A 63 -8.62 -9.88 13.89
C ASP A 63 -8.45 -11.11 12.98
N THR A 64 -8.28 -10.91 11.67
CA THR A 64 -7.95 -11.96 10.71
C THR A 64 -6.70 -12.70 11.15
N GLN A 65 -6.79 -14.02 11.30
CA GLN A 65 -5.67 -14.82 11.79
C GLN A 65 -4.72 -15.30 10.70
N ASN A 66 -5.23 -15.44 9.48
CA ASN A 66 -4.45 -16.00 8.38
C ASN A 66 -4.43 -15.02 7.21
N ALA A 67 -3.24 -14.69 6.74
CA ALA A 67 -3.04 -13.93 5.51
C ALA A 67 -1.92 -14.57 4.70
N ASP A 68 -2.13 -14.67 3.40
CA ASP A 68 -1.12 -15.18 2.46
C ASP A 68 -0.27 -14.04 1.91
N ILE A 69 -0.81 -12.83 1.87
CA ILE A 69 -0.10 -11.61 1.48
C ILE A 69 -0.69 -10.45 2.29
N PHE A 70 0.18 -9.54 2.75
CA PHE A 70 -0.22 -8.26 3.33
C PHE A 70 0.22 -7.12 2.40
N VAL A 71 -0.72 -6.27 2.00
CA VAL A 71 -0.48 -5.14 1.09
C VAL A 71 -0.78 -3.84 1.81
N CYS A 72 0.17 -2.91 1.82
CA CYS A 72 0.03 -1.62 2.49
C CYS A 72 0.27 -0.45 1.53
N GLN A 73 -0.62 0.51 1.57
CA GLN A 73 -0.48 1.75 0.81
C GLN A 73 0.56 2.67 1.44
N LEU A 74 1.49 3.19 0.63
CA LEU A 74 2.29 4.35 1.05
C LEU A 74 1.39 5.58 0.97
N SER A 75 0.98 6.08 2.14
CA SER A 75 -0.07 7.09 2.26
C SER A 75 0.31 8.43 1.61
N THR A 76 -0.58 8.95 0.79
CA THR A 76 -0.45 10.32 0.27
C THR A 76 -0.76 11.37 1.34
N ASN A 77 -1.54 11.01 2.36
CA ASN A 77 -1.94 11.93 3.43
C ASN A 77 -0.75 12.37 4.29
N ASP A 78 0.19 11.48 4.55
CA ASP A 78 1.41 11.84 5.29
C ASP A 78 2.21 12.92 4.56
N ALA A 79 2.28 12.83 3.23
CA ALA A 79 2.94 13.85 2.41
C ALA A 79 2.18 15.18 2.44
N THR A 80 0.87 15.13 2.23
CA THR A 80 0.01 16.33 2.21
C THR A 80 0.03 17.05 3.56
N GLN A 81 0.01 16.30 4.66
CA GLN A 81 0.02 16.83 6.01
C GLN A 81 1.43 17.09 6.53
N LYS A 82 2.46 16.85 5.72
CA LYS A 82 3.86 17.08 6.05
C LYS A 82 4.29 16.40 7.35
N LYS A 83 3.91 15.12 7.50
CA LYS A 83 4.33 14.34 8.67
C LYS A 83 5.84 14.16 8.68
N PRO A 84 6.46 14.09 9.87
CA PRO A 84 7.91 13.91 9.99
C PRO A 84 8.35 12.62 9.28
N LEU A 85 9.38 12.72 8.44
CA LEU A 85 9.89 11.55 7.71
C LEU A 85 10.53 10.54 8.66
N GLY A 86 11.30 11.03 9.63
CA GLY A 86 12.02 10.19 10.57
C GLY A 86 13.23 9.50 9.93
N GLU A 87 13.76 8.52 10.64
CA GLU A 87 14.95 7.79 10.22
C GLU A 87 14.73 6.29 10.39
N ILE A 88 15.39 5.50 9.56
CA ILE A 88 15.37 4.04 9.65
C ILE A 88 16.15 3.64 10.92
N ASN A 89 15.55 2.82 11.75
CA ASN A 89 16.16 2.31 12.97
C ASN A 89 17.14 1.18 12.64
N ASN A 90 18.14 0.98 13.48
CA ASN A 90 19.06 -0.16 13.34
C ASN A 90 18.48 -1.44 13.95
N SER A 91 17.47 -1.34 14.78
CA SER A 91 16.80 -2.46 15.44
C SER A 91 15.73 -3.10 14.55
N GLU A 92 15.42 -4.36 14.79
CA GLU A 92 14.28 -5.06 14.23
C GLU A 92 13.14 -5.25 15.24
N ASN A 93 13.33 -4.76 16.47
CA ASN A 93 12.33 -4.87 17.54
C ASN A 93 11.24 -3.82 17.35
N ILE A 94 9.99 -4.30 17.27
CA ILE A 94 8.82 -3.44 17.04
C ILE A 94 8.69 -2.33 18.10
N ASN A 95 9.16 -2.56 19.31
CA ASN A 95 9.07 -1.56 20.39
C ASN A 95 10.05 -0.40 20.24
N ASP A 96 11.02 -0.51 19.34
CA ASP A 96 12.04 0.52 19.14
C ASP A 96 11.66 1.54 18.08
N PHE A 97 10.56 1.35 17.36
CA PHE A 97 10.18 2.21 16.25
C PHE A 97 9.35 3.41 16.71
N ASP A 98 9.75 4.59 16.27
CA ASP A 98 9.02 5.83 16.53
C ASP A 98 7.84 5.97 15.55
N THR A 99 6.67 5.53 15.97
CA THR A 99 5.46 5.53 15.14
C THR A 99 4.91 6.94 14.88
N LYS A 100 5.50 7.96 15.47
CA LYS A 100 5.15 9.36 15.15
C LYS A 100 5.91 9.89 13.94
N THR A 101 6.73 9.06 13.30
CA THR A 101 7.40 9.36 12.04
C THR A 101 6.99 8.36 10.97
N VAL A 102 7.13 8.76 9.70
CA VAL A 102 6.81 7.88 8.56
C VAL A 102 7.70 6.63 8.59
N ALA A 103 9.01 6.80 8.77
CA ALA A 103 9.95 5.68 8.82
C ALA A 103 9.60 4.70 9.93
N GLY A 104 9.37 5.19 11.14
CA GLY A 104 9.03 4.34 12.27
C GLY A 104 7.69 3.63 12.09
N ALA A 105 6.70 4.33 11.54
CA ALA A 105 5.39 3.73 11.25
C ALA A 105 5.49 2.61 10.22
N ILE A 106 6.25 2.81 9.15
CA ILE A 106 6.45 1.77 8.11
C ILE A 106 7.15 0.55 8.72
N GLU A 107 8.23 0.76 9.48
CA GLU A 107 8.96 -0.35 10.09
C GLU A 107 8.09 -1.11 11.11
N TYR A 108 7.27 -0.39 11.88
CA TYR A 108 6.31 -1.00 12.80
C TYR A 108 5.33 -1.90 12.05
N ILE A 109 4.75 -1.39 10.96
CA ILE A 109 3.77 -2.13 10.16
C ILE A 109 4.39 -3.41 9.57
N ILE A 110 5.62 -3.32 9.06
CA ILE A 110 6.33 -4.47 8.50
C ILE A 110 6.57 -5.52 9.59
N ALA A 111 7.12 -5.11 10.72
CA ALA A 111 7.42 -6.02 11.83
C ALA A 111 6.15 -6.69 12.36
N TYR A 112 5.07 -5.92 12.50
CA TYR A 112 3.78 -6.43 12.96
C TYR A 112 3.22 -7.49 12.01
N ALA A 113 3.19 -7.20 10.71
CA ALA A 113 2.63 -8.12 9.72
C ALA A 113 3.46 -9.41 9.61
N LYS A 114 4.77 -9.30 9.63
CA LYS A 114 5.66 -10.47 9.60
C LYS A 114 5.48 -11.35 10.81
N ASP A 115 5.34 -10.75 11.98
CA ASP A 115 5.15 -11.49 13.22
C ASP A 115 3.77 -12.16 13.27
N LYS A 116 2.72 -11.42 12.95
CA LYS A 116 1.34 -11.92 13.04
C LYS A 116 1.01 -12.97 11.99
N TRP A 117 1.37 -12.74 10.73
CA TRP A 117 0.92 -13.57 9.61
C TRP A 117 2.02 -14.40 8.96
N ASP A 118 3.27 -14.07 9.20
CA ASP A 118 4.42 -14.74 8.58
C ASP A 118 4.22 -14.88 7.06
N CYS A 119 3.86 -13.80 6.43
CA CYS A 119 3.57 -13.75 5.00
C CYS A 119 4.37 -12.63 4.31
N PRO A 120 4.45 -12.67 2.96
CA PRO A 120 5.05 -11.56 2.22
C PRO A 120 4.36 -10.24 2.51
N VAL A 121 5.17 -9.20 2.68
CA VAL A 121 4.71 -7.82 2.88
C VAL A 121 4.99 -7.04 1.61
N VAL A 122 3.96 -6.42 1.07
CA VAL A 122 4.02 -5.63 -0.17
C VAL A 122 3.55 -4.22 0.15
N PHE A 123 4.39 -3.22 -0.15
CA PHE A 123 3.96 -1.82 -0.15
C PHE A 123 3.74 -1.37 -1.58
N TYR A 124 2.82 -0.42 -1.78
CA TYR A 124 2.66 0.19 -3.09
C TYR A 124 2.72 1.70 -3.02
N THR A 125 3.27 2.30 -4.07
CA THR A 125 3.35 3.75 -4.23
C THR A 125 2.27 4.23 -5.20
N ASN A 126 1.88 5.49 -5.06
CA ASN A 126 0.93 6.13 -5.98
C ASN A 126 1.61 6.37 -7.34
N PRO A 127 0.86 6.41 -8.44
CA PRO A 127 1.40 6.92 -9.70
C PRO A 127 1.93 8.35 -9.51
N LYS A 128 2.90 8.71 -10.30
CA LYS A 128 3.62 9.98 -10.11
C LYS A 128 2.70 11.19 -10.21
N TYR A 129 2.81 12.08 -9.22
CA TYR A 129 2.16 13.38 -9.19
C TYR A 129 3.11 14.40 -8.56
N ASP A 130 2.79 15.68 -8.63
CA ASP A 130 3.68 16.74 -8.19
C ASP A 130 3.67 16.87 -6.65
N SER A 131 4.61 16.18 -6.00
CA SER A 131 4.78 16.23 -4.54
C SER A 131 6.22 15.88 -4.17
N GLU A 132 6.98 16.86 -3.72
CA GLU A 132 8.34 16.62 -3.20
C GLU A 132 8.30 15.78 -1.92
N ASN A 133 7.29 15.99 -1.08
CA ASN A 133 7.13 15.23 0.15
C ASN A 133 6.88 13.76 -0.12
N TYR A 134 6.04 13.46 -1.11
CA TYR A 134 5.77 12.07 -1.47
C TYR A 134 6.99 11.41 -2.11
N GLN A 135 7.73 12.14 -2.96
CA GLN A 135 9.01 11.66 -3.50
C GLN A 135 9.96 11.24 -2.37
N ALA A 136 10.06 12.06 -1.32
CA ALA A 136 10.90 11.72 -0.18
C ALA A 136 10.43 10.44 0.53
N MET A 137 9.12 10.24 0.64
CA MET A 137 8.56 9.02 1.23
C MET A 137 8.85 7.80 0.36
N VAL A 138 8.77 7.93 -0.96
CA VAL A 138 9.12 6.84 -1.89
C VAL A 138 10.58 6.46 -1.74
N ASP A 139 11.47 7.45 -1.71
CA ASP A 139 12.91 7.22 -1.53
C ASP A 139 13.19 6.51 -0.20
N LEU A 140 12.52 6.92 0.86
CA LEU A 140 12.60 6.28 2.18
C LEU A 140 12.14 4.82 2.12
N LEU A 141 11.03 4.55 1.46
CA LEU A 141 10.49 3.19 1.34
C LEU A 141 11.48 2.26 0.63
N LEU A 142 12.14 2.75 -0.43
CA LEU A 142 13.15 1.98 -1.15
C LEU A 142 14.37 1.66 -0.26
N GLU A 143 14.75 2.58 0.64
CA GLU A 143 15.81 2.32 1.62
C GLU A 143 15.36 1.30 2.68
N ILE A 144 14.12 1.39 3.14
CA ILE A 144 13.54 0.42 4.10
C ILE A 144 13.51 -0.98 3.49
N GLN A 145 13.26 -1.10 2.19
CA GLN A 145 13.28 -2.39 1.49
C GLN A 145 14.62 -3.11 1.65
N LYS A 146 15.71 -2.37 1.64
CA LYS A 146 17.05 -2.96 1.80
C LYS A 146 17.23 -3.65 3.16
N LYS A 147 16.57 -3.13 4.20
CA LYS A 147 16.61 -3.69 5.55
C LYS A 147 15.68 -4.88 5.72
N TRP A 148 14.43 -4.75 5.23
CA TRP A 148 13.34 -5.67 5.60
C TRP A 148 13.01 -6.73 4.56
N ASN A 149 13.60 -6.66 3.38
CA ASN A 149 13.32 -7.61 2.30
C ASN A 149 11.82 -7.70 1.96
N ILE A 150 11.16 -6.55 1.86
CA ILE A 150 9.76 -6.45 1.45
C ILE A 150 9.66 -6.31 -0.06
N GLU A 151 8.47 -6.54 -0.58
CA GLU A 151 8.16 -6.27 -1.99
C GLU A 151 7.55 -4.88 -2.14
N ILE A 152 7.82 -4.22 -3.27
CA ILE A 152 7.23 -2.90 -3.57
C ILE A 152 6.64 -2.92 -4.97
N ILE A 153 5.37 -2.54 -5.07
CA ILE A 153 4.75 -2.20 -6.35
C ILE A 153 4.97 -0.71 -6.53
N ASP A 154 6.03 -0.35 -7.24
CA ASP A 154 6.48 1.04 -7.36
C ASP A 154 5.91 1.70 -8.62
N MET A 155 4.65 2.14 -8.52
CA MET A 155 3.99 2.85 -9.62
C MET A 155 4.52 4.27 -9.79
N TRP A 156 5.12 4.85 -8.76
CA TRP A 156 5.71 6.20 -8.83
C TRP A 156 6.86 6.27 -9.83
N ASN A 157 7.77 5.30 -9.75
CA ASN A 157 8.99 5.27 -10.57
C ASN A 157 8.84 4.47 -11.86
N ASP A 158 7.70 3.85 -12.10
CA ASP A 158 7.45 3.04 -13.30
C ASP A 158 7.17 3.95 -14.50
N VAL A 159 8.18 4.16 -15.33
CA VAL A 159 8.10 5.07 -16.49
C VAL A 159 7.02 4.63 -17.47
N ASP A 160 6.97 3.34 -17.77
CA ASP A 160 5.99 2.81 -18.73
C ASP A 160 4.57 2.91 -18.19
N PHE A 161 4.38 2.63 -16.91
CA PHE A 161 3.07 2.76 -16.26
C PHE A 161 2.56 4.20 -16.30
N ASN A 162 3.44 5.18 -16.07
CA ASN A 162 3.07 6.60 -16.08
C ASN A 162 2.98 7.20 -17.48
N ASN A 163 3.41 6.49 -18.51
CA ASN A 163 3.40 6.97 -19.90
C ASN A 163 2.03 6.73 -20.52
N ILE A 164 1.04 7.48 -20.06
CA ILE A 164 -0.33 7.45 -20.57
C ILE A 164 -0.64 8.79 -21.25
N THR A 165 -1.60 8.75 -22.16
CA THR A 165 -2.06 9.97 -22.87
C THR A 165 -2.86 10.87 -21.92
N ASP A 166 -3.01 12.14 -22.29
CA ASP A 166 -3.86 13.07 -21.54
C ASP A 166 -5.31 12.60 -21.48
N GLU A 167 -5.79 11.97 -22.55
CA GLU A 167 -7.13 11.40 -22.61
C GLU A 167 -7.29 10.24 -21.62
N GLN A 168 -6.30 9.34 -21.58
CA GLN A 168 -6.28 8.24 -20.61
C GLN A 168 -6.23 8.77 -19.19
N LYS A 169 -5.39 9.76 -18.93
CA LYS A 169 -5.27 10.37 -17.60
C LYS A 169 -6.60 10.98 -17.16
N SER A 170 -7.31 11.67 -18.05
CA SER A 170 -8.64 12.21 -17.76
C SER A 170 -9.66 11.12 -17.46
N LEU A 171 -9.54 9.97 -18.11
CA LEU A 171 -10.42 8.83 -17.88
C LEU A 171 -10.09 8.11 -16.58
N TYR A 172 -8.81 7.97 -16.25
CA TYR A 172 -8.32 7.13 -15.14
C TYR A 172 -8.23 7.84 -13.80
N MET A 173 -8.13 9.18 -13.80
CA MET A 173 -7.90 9.95 -12.59
C MET A 173 -8.98 10.99 -12.36
N ALA A 174 -9.55 10.98 -11.15
CA ALA A 174 -10.53 12.00 -10.73
C ALA A 174 -9.82 13.31 -10.35
N ASP A 175 -8.61 13.21 -9.82
CA ASP A 175 -7.72 14.32 -9.49
C ASP A 175 -6.27 13.82 -9.61
N SER A 176 -5.28 14.52 -9.04
CA SER A 176 -3.88 14.11 -9.15
C SER A 176 -3.52 12.84 -8.38
N ILE A 177 -4.40 12.39 -7.49
CA ILE A 177 -4.12 11.30 -6.53
C ILE A 177 -5.07 10.11 -6.70
N HIS A 178 -6.37 10.37 -6.93
CA HIS A 178 -7.42 9.36 -6.80
C HIS A 178 -7.85 8.82 -8.16
N PRO A 179 -7.69 7.49 -8.39
CA PRO A 179 -8.22 6.85 -9.58
C PRO A 179 -9.74 6.83 -9.62
N THR A 180 -10.26 6.84 -10.84
CA THR A 180 -11.65 6.51 -11.14
C THR A 180 -11.82 4.99 -11.20
N GLN A 181 -13.06 4.53 -11.38
CA GLN A 181 -13.34 3.12 -11.64
C GLN A 181 -12.51 2.60 -12.83
N ALA A 182 -12.50 3.34 -13.95
CA ALA A 182 -11.72 2.98 -15.14
C ALA A 182 -10.22 2.88 -14.82
N GLY A 183 -9.69 3.80 -14.02
CA GLY A 183 -8.30 3.77 -13.60
C GLY A 183 -7.95 2.51 -12.82
N TYR A 184 -8.81 2.10 -11.90
CA TYR A 184 -8.58 0.87 -11.15
C TYR A 184 -8.68 -0.38 -12.04
N VAL A 185 -9.72 -0.47 -12.87
CA VAL A 185 -9.96 -1.67 -13.69
C VAL A 185 -8.90 -1.84 -14.78
N GLU A 186 -8.64 -0.77 -15.53
CA GLU A 186 -7.83 -0.85 -16.74
C GLU A 186 -6.35 -0.60 -16.51
N TRP A 187 -6.00 0.16 -15.49
CA TRP A 187 -4.65 0.65 -15.29
C TRP A 187 -3.96 0.00 -14.08
N TRP A 188 -4.62 -0.01 -12.92
CA TRP A 188 -4.03 -0.51 -11.66
C TRP A 188 -4.11 -2.02 -11.48
N THR A 189 -5.29 -2.60 -11.65
CA THR A 189 -5.53 -4.01 -11.32
C THR A 189 -4.58 -4.96 -12.03
N PRO A 190 -4.28 -4.78 -13.34
CA PRO A 190 -3.33 -5.69 -14.01
C PRO A 190 -1.94 -5.69 -13.39
N VAL A 191 -1.46 -4.53 -12.92
CA VAL A 191 -0.15 -4.41 -12.28
C VAL A 191 -0.12 -5.18 -10.96
N PHE A 192 -1.15 -4.98 -10.13
CA PHE A 192 -1.27 -5.69 -8.85
C PHE A 192 -1.43 -7.18 -9.05
N GLU A 193 -2.27 -7.57 -9.99
CA GLU A 193 -2.50 -8.99 -10.31
C GLU A 193 -1.20 -9.70 -10.67
N ASN A 194 -0.43 -9.11 -11.59
CA ASN A 194 0.84 -9.69 -12.02
C ASN A 194 1.84 -9.79 -10.87
N LYS A 195 1.98 -8.73 -10.07
CA LYS A 195 2.94 -8.71 -8.97
C LYS A 195 2.56 -9.68 -7.85
N LEU A 196 1.29 -9.73 -7.47
CA LEU A 196 0.86 -10.60 -6.39
C LEU A 196 0.92 -12.07 -6.79
N LYS A 197 0.64 -12.40 -8.05
CA LYS A 197 0.86 -13.76 -8.58
C LYS A 197 2.33 -14.16 -8.50
N GLU A 198 3.23 -13.25 -8.85
CA GLU A 198 4.67 -13.47 -8.75
C GLU A 198 5.10 -13.70 -7.30
N VAL A 199 4.59 -12.88 -6.37
CA VAL A 199 4.91 -13.00 -4.94
C VAL A 199 4.48 -14.35 -4.39
N ILE A 200 3.27 -14.80 -4.69
CA ILE A 200 2.77 -16.12 -4.26
C ILE A 200 3.58 -17.25 -4.87
N LYS A 201 3.93 -17.14 -6.14
CA LYS A 201 4.74 -18.15 -6.82
C LYS A 201 6.11 -18.29 -6.16
N ASN A 202 6.73 -17.18 -5.79
CA ASN A 202 8.06 -17.19 -5.14
C ASN A 202 7.99 -17.81 -3.75
N GLU A 203 6.88 -17.65 -3.02
CA GLU A 203 6.68 -18.28 -1.72
C GLU A 203 6.56 -19.81 -1.82
N SER A 204 6.09 -20.33 -2.93
CA SER A 204 5.92 -21.76 -3.16
C SER A 204 7.23 -22.47 -3.51
N ASN A 205 8.29 -21.72 -3.76
CA ASN A 205 9.63 -22.27 -4.11
C ASN A 205 10.60 -22.21 -2.88
#